data_346cd89f81dcc69feb59b461f9cf4dc9
#
_entry.id   346cd89f81dcc69feb59b461f9cf4dc9
#
_cell.length_a   1.000
_cell.length_b   1.000
_cell.length_c   1.000
_cell.angle_alpha   90.00
_cell.angle_beta   90.00
_cell.angle_gamma   90.00
#
_symmetry.space_group_name_H-M   'P 1'
#
loop_
_entity.id
_entity.type
_entity.pdbx_description
1 polymer ?
#
loop_
_entity_poly.entity_id
_entity_poly.type
_entity_poly.pdbx_seq_one_letter_code
_entity_poly.pdbx_strand_id
1 'polypeptide(L)'
;MKPWNGCFRTVCQAAVLAVACCQLALAAQPGSAGEYRDPVNQRRYLLICAGDQARKAPDFLAVINFDDESPNYGKVIAAAPLTGPDSTGNEFHHIGLSADGKTAACGGLLSVLKGQKEVFFFDVANPAVPMFIAAADPPLSSITDEFHALPEGGFLVTMMGGPQGHAPGRVAEFDKDLNLVRELPENPPAEGFNPHGISVRPEINLMVTSDFICPSTTLDAVAGGMDFRGSVRVWDLKQRTILRTINIPGAAGTIDVRLIPGDHGKRAFTAGMLDDHLYLLDTQRGASRAVFDFSTIAKGGWPQLMRVTSDGRRLFVSMNQAGKIAMFDISDPDEPRLLRTLDLGPNSGPHYIALSPDEKRLIISDYFLNEDNFGKVHAEGDHRVHVARITERDLVLDPRFQLDFNTAFSTGPARPHGLVVK
;
A
#
# COMPACT_ATOMS: atom_id res chain seq x y z
N MET A 1 -78.29 -33.54 8.99
CA MET A 1 -79.39 -32.77 8.43
C MET A 1 -78.86 -32.03 7.19
N LYS A 2 -79.48 -32.41 6.08
CA LYS A 2 -79.38 -31.72 4.76
C LYS A 2 -80.07 -30.37 4.85
N PRO A 3 -80.16 -29.54 3.79
CA PRO A 3 -79.38 -29.40 2.53
C PRO A 3 -79.32 -27.91 2.02
N TRP A 4 -78.81 -27.70 0.87
CA TRP A 4 -79.34 -27.14 -0.43
C TRP A 4 -78.49 -26.01 -1.03
N ASN A 5 -77.92 -26.24 -2.12
CA ASN A 5 -78.22 -25.97 -3.56
C ASN A 5 -78.34 -24.53 -3.99
N GLY A 6 -77.64 -24.28 -5.09
CA GLY A 6 -77.93 -23.14 -5.96
C GLY A 6 -76.84 -22.90 -7.03
N CYS A 7 -77.05 -23.59 -8.15
CA CYS A 7 -76.41 -23.40 -9.44
C CYS A 7 -76.83 -22.10 -10.07
N PHE A 8 -75.98 -21.40 -10.82
CA PHE A 8 -76.31 -20.84 -12.14
C PHE A 8 -75.04 -20.57 -12.98
N ARG A 9 -75.06 -21.17 -14.14
CA ARG A 9 -74.15 -20.95 -15.27
C ARG A 9 -74.57 -19.65 -15.99
N THR A 10 -73.61 -18.90 -16.50
CA THR A 10 -73.84 -18.13 -17.72
C THR A 10 -72.53 -18.13 -18.54
N VAL A 11 -72.71 -18.67 -19.76
CA VAL A 11 -71.76 -18.70 -20.86
C VAL A 11 -71.87 -17.34 -21.56
N CYS A 12 -70.71 -16.70 -21.87
CA CYS A 12 -70.65 -15.71 -22.96
C CYS A 12 -69.35 -15.95 -23.75
N GLN A 13 -69.61 -16.37 -25.01
CA GLN A 13 -68.61 -16.38 -26.07
C GLN A 13 -68.30 -14.96 -26.53
N ALA A 14 -67.07 -14.68 -26.83
CA ALA A 14 -66.69 -13.59 -27.73
C ALA A 14 -65.30 -13.83 -28.38
N ALA A 15 -65.40 -14.15 -29.61
CA ALA A 15 -64.58 -13.77 -30.78
C ALA A 15 -63.06 -13.64 -30.67
N VAL A 16 -62.39 -14.57 -31.33
CA VAL A 16 -61.00 -14.53 -31.79
C VAL A 16 -60.90 -13.58 -32.98
N LEU A 17 -60.13 -12.47 -32.85
CA LEU A 17 -59.61 -11.72 -33.99
C LEU A 17 -58.11 -12.04 -34.11
N ALA A 18 -57.76 -12.81 -35.12
CA ALA A 18 -56.39 -13.02 -35.55
C ALA A 18 -55.92 -11.81 -36.38
N VAL A 19 -54.96 -11.05 -35.86
CA VAL A 19 -54.20 -10.08 -36.67
C VAL A 19 -52.86 -10.71 -36.96
N ALA A 20 -52.67 -11.09 -38.23
CA ALA A 20 -51.39 -11.50 -38.76
C ALA A 20 -50.50 -10.27 -38.95
N CYS A 21 -49.49 -10.11 -38.09
CA CYS A 21 -48.37 -9.19 -38.34
C CYS A 21 -47.23 -9.98 -39.01
N CYS A 22 -46.94 -9.64 -40.27
CA CYS A 22 -45.74 -10.04 -40.97
C CYS A 22 -44.48 -9.61 -40.18
N GLN A 23 -43.76 -10.58 -39.67
CA GLN A 23 -42.39 -10.34 -39.17
C GLN A 23 -41.44 -10.36 -40.37
N LEU A 24 -41.00 -9.18 -40.79
CA LEU A 24 -39.78 -9.01 -41.56
C LEU A 24 -38.60 -9.27 -40.61
N ALA A 25 -38.01 -10.46 -40.77
CA ALA A 25 -36.73 -10.76 -40.12
C ALA A 25 -35.60 -9.96 -40.79
N LEU A 26 -35.27 -8.80 -40.27
CA LEU A 26 -33.95 -8.21 -40.53
C LEU A 26 -32.94 -9.06 -39.75
N ALA A 27 -32.10 -9.78 -40.47
CA ALA A 27 -30.89 -10.40 -39.92
C ALA A 27 -29.96 -9.29 -39.42
N ALA A 28 -30.00 -9.02 -38.12
CA ALA A 28 -28.98 -8.22 -37.46
C ALA A 28 -27.68 -9.02 -37.48
N GLN A 29 -26.68 -8.51 -38.14
CA GLN A 29 -25.29 -8.95 -38.00
C GLN A 29 -24.91 -8.90 -36.52
N PRO A 30 -24.12 -9.84 -35.98
CA PRO A 30 -23.62 -9.74 -34.63
C PRO A 30 -22.59 -8.59 -34.57
N GLY A 31 -23.08 -7.40 -34.33
CA GLY A 31 -22.24 -6.31 -33.84
C GLY A 31 -21.57 -6.77 -32.53
N SER A 32 -20.27 -6.65 -32.46
CA SER A 32 -19.50 -6.85 -31.24
C SER A 32 -20.28 -6.26 -30.07
N ALA A 33 -20.66 -7.11 -29.12
CA ALA A 33 -21.18 -6.67 -27.85
C ALA A 33 -20.07 -5.80 -27.22
N GLY A 34 -20.16 -4.49 -27.39
CA GLY A 34 -19.42 -3.56 -26.59
C GLY A 34 -19.80 -3.86 -25.15
N GLU A 35 -18.84 -4.34 -24.37
CA GLU A 35 -19.02 -4.48 -22.95
C GLU A 35 -19.61 -3.16 -22.44
N TYR A 36 -20.80 -3.24 -21.87
CA TYR A 36 -21.39 -2.11 -21.14
C TYR A 36 -20.48 -1.83 -19.94
N ARG A 37 -19.54 -0.93 -20.13
CA ARG A 37 -18.67 -0.46 -19.05
C ARG A 37 -19.50 0.52 -18.23
N ASP A 38 -19.78 0.14 -17.00
CA ASP A 38 -20.38 1.02 -16.01
C ASP A 38 -19.53 2.30 -15.91
N PRO A 39 -20.09 3.49 -16.20
CA PRO A 39 -19.34 4.76 -16.13
C PRO A 39 -18.75 5.03 -14.75
N VAL A 40 -19.31 4.44 -13.68
CA VAL A 40 -18.80 4.55 -12.30
C VAL A 40 -17.54 3.71 -12.11
N ASN A 41 -17.41 2.56 -12.79
CA ASN A 41 -16.24 1.68 -12.73
C ASN A 41 -15.05 2.16 -13.58
N GLN A 42 -15.18 3.23 -14.36
CA GLN A 42 -14.07 3.80 -15.14
C GLN A 42 -13.32 4.89 -14.40
N ARG A 43 -13.85 5.43 -13.30
CA ARG A 43 -13.17 6.46 -12.54
C ARG A 43 -12.17 5.80 -11.61
N ARG A 44 -10.90 5.99 -11.90
CA ARG A 44 -9.81 5.59 -11.02
C ARG A 44 -9.63 6.65 -9.95
N TYR A 45 -9.52 6.20 -8.73
CA TYR A 45 -9.27 7.05 -7.58
C TYR A 45 -7.91 6.72 -6.99
N LEU A 46 -7.19 7.74 -6.56
CA LEU A 46 -5.99 7.57 -5.77
C LEU A 46 -6.33 7.92 -4.33
N LEU A 47 -6.16 6.97 -3.43
CA LEU A 47 -6.33 7.12 -1.99
C LEU A 47 -4.97 7.40 -1.36
N ILE A 48 -4.89 8.38 -0.47
CA ILE A 48 -3.63 8.80 0.15
C ILE A 48 -3.87 9.02 1.65
N CYS A 49 -3.10 8.30 2.48
CA CYS A 49 -3.02 8.60 3.91
C CYS A 49 -2.17 9.87 4.10
N ALA A 50 -2.68 10.84 4.84
CA ALA A 50 -2.06 12.14 4.99
C ALA A 50 -2.21 12.71 6.40
N GLY A 51 -1.25 13.53 6.81
CA GLY A 51 -1.25 14.24 8.08
C GLY A 51 -1.14 15.75 7.91
N ASP A 52 -1.62 16.49 8.90
CA ASP A 52 -1.38 17.93 9.00
C ASP A 52 0.11 18.21 9.26
N GLN A 53 0.72 19.12 8.49
CA GLN A 53 2.15 19.45 8.68
C GLN A 53 2.45 19.99 10.08
N ALA A 54 1.51 20.75 10.65
CA ALA A 54 1.66 21.33 11.98
C ALA A 54 1.29 20.35 13.11
N ARG A 55 0.74 19.16 12.78
CA ARG A 55 0.21 18.16 13.73
C ARG A 55 -0.84 18.72 14.70
N LYS A 56 -1.66 19.69 14.24
CA LYS A 56 -2.71 20.36 15.02
C LYS A 56 -4.12 20.08 14.51
N ALA A 57 -4.25 19.83 13.22
CA ALA A 57 -5.50 19.36 12.62
C ALA A 57 -5.50 17.82 12.55
N PRO A 58 -6.69 17.19 12.39
CA PRO A 58 -6.79 15.74 12.25
C PRO A 58 -6.02 15.20 11.03
N ASP A 59 -5.38 14.05 11.21
CA ASP A 59 -4.89 13.22 10.11
C ASP A 59 -6.11 12.74 9.30
N PHE A 60 -5.93 12.44 8.00
CA PHE A 60 -7.05 12.18 7.10
C PHE A 60 -6.68 11.27 5.93
N LEU A 61 -7.70 10.63 5.36
CA LEU A 61 -7.61 9.96 4.06
C LEU A 61 -8.04 10.94 2.97
N ALA A 62 -7.16 11.22 2.01
CA ALA A 62 -7.46 12.01 0.82
C ALA A 62 -7.88 11.12 -0.35
N VAL A 63 -8.84 11.57 -1.14
CA VAL A 63 -9.28 10.93 -2.38
C VAL A 63 -9.04 11.87 -3.55
N ILE A 64 -8.29 11.42 -4.54
CA ILE A 64 -7.84 12.20 -5.69
C ILE A 64 -8.42 11.60 -6.97
N ASN A 65 -8.79 12.45 -7.92
CA ASN A 65 -9.17 12.00 -9.25
C ASN A 65 -7.92 11.48 -9.99
N PHE A 66 -7.91 10.18 -10.30
CA PHE A 66 -6.81 9.51 -10.98
C PHE A 66 -7.17 9.06 -12.42
N ASP A 67 -8.27 9.56 -12.95
CA ASP A 67 -8.68 9.35 -14.32
C ASP A 67 -7.95 10.34 -15.25
N ASP A 68 -7.01 9.85 -16.04
CA ASP A 68 -6.17 10.67 -16.91
C ASP A 68 -6.89 11.20 -18.17
N GLU A 69 -8.12 10.76 -18.42
CA GLU A 69 -9.01 11.35 -19.42
C GLU A 69 -9.85 12.49 -18.84
N SER A 70 -9.90 12.62 -17.51
CA SER A 70 -10.66 13.67 -16.82
C SER A 70 -9.95 15.02 -16.87
N PRO A 71 -10.67 16.15 -17.09
CA PRO A 71 -10.11 17.49 -16.92
C PRO A 71 -9.74 17.80 -15.46
N ASN A 72 -10.22 16.97 -14.51
CA ASN A 72 -9.94 17.08 -13.09
C ASN A 72 -8.85 16.09 -12.62
N TYR A 73 -8.06 15.53 -13.52
CA TYR A 73 -6.95 14.63 -13.18
C TYR A 73 -6.00 15.29 -12.19
N GLY A 74 -5.70 14.62 -11.09
CA GLY A 74 -4.86 15.12 -10.00
C GLY A 74 -5.57 16.07 -9.02
N LYS A 75 -6.89 16.30 -9.14
CA LYS A 75 -7.63 17.15 -8.20
C LYS A 75 -8.19 16.35 -7.03
N VAL A 76 -8.20 16.97 -5.86
CA VAL A 76 -8.86 16.44 -4.65
C VAL A 76 -10.36 16.32 -4.91
N ILE A 77 -10.92 15.14 -4.66
CA ILE A 77 -12.36 14.86 -4.72
C ILE A 77 -12.97 14.99 -3.33
N ALA A 78 -12.35 14.37 -2.34
CA ALA A 78 -12.83 14.33 -0.97
C ALA A 78 -11.66 14.13 0.00
N ALA A 79 -11.90 14.42 1.28
CA ALA A 79 -11.04 14.06 2.39
C ALA A 79 -11.90 13.56 3.55
N ALA A 80 -11.49 12.46 4.18
CA ALA A 80 -12.11 11.94 5.39
C ALA A 80 -11.18 12.14 6.57
N PRO A 81 -11.37 13.17 7.41
CA PRO A 81 -10.58 13.38 8.60
C PRO A 81 -10.90 12.32 9.67
N LEU A 82 -9.92 12.02 10.50
CA LEU A 82 -10.15 11.33 11.76
C LEU A 82 -11.06 12.16 12.67
N THR A 83 -11.81 11.47 13.51
CA THR A 83 -12.67 12.08 14.53
C THR A 83 -12.36 11.52 15.92
N GLY A 84 -12.68 12.29 16.96
CA GLY A 84 -12.44 11.88 18.34
C GLY A 84 -11.09 12.34 18.90
N PRO A 85 -10.73 11.85 20.10
CA PRO A 85 -9.56 12.34 20.83
C PRO A 85 -8.22 11.98 20.16
N ASP A 86 -8.16 10.84 19.46
CA ASP A 86 -6.94 10.31 18.83
C ASP A 86 -6.77 10.81 17.38
N SER A 87 -7.37 11.94 17.02
CA SER A 87 -7.46 12.37 15.62
C SER A 87 -6.23 13.11 15.10
N THR A 88 -5.34 13.60 15.97
CA THR A 88 -4.27 14.53 15.54
C THR A 88 -2.87 14.00 15.85
N GLY A 89 -1.95 14.19 14.90
CA GLY A 89 -0.51 13.95 15.07
C GLY A 89 -0.14 12.49 15.20
N ASN A 90 -0.92 11.61 14.60
CA ASN A 90 -0.57 10.19 14.43
C ASN A 90 0.53 10.02 13.38
N GLU A 91 0.69 11.01 12.51
CA GLU A 91 1.59 10.92 11.35
C GLU A 91 1.23 9.73 10.48
N PHE A 92 0.14 9.85 9.74
CA PHE A 92 -0.32 8.78 8.86
C PHE A 92 0.79 8.33 7.92
N HIS A 93 1.04 7.03 7.91
CA HIS A 93 2.17 6.38 7.26
C HIS A 93 1.71 5.55 6.05
N HIS A 94 1.89 4.22 6.05
CA HIS A 94 1.49 3.40 4.92
C HIS A 94 -0.02 3.18 4.83
N ILE A 95 -0.46 2.60 3.72
CA ILE A 95 -1.87 2.36 3.40
C ILE A 95 -2.11 0.93 2.94
N GLY A 96 -3.25 0.37 3.31
CA GLY A 96 -3.81 -0.85 2.74
C GLY A 96 -5.17 -0.58 2.09
N LEU A 97 -5.48 -1.33 1.03
CA LEU A 97 -6.82 -1.40 0.46
C LEU A 97 -7.28 -2.86 0.51
N SER A 98 -8.45 -3.11 1.08
CA SER A 98 -9.02 -4.46 1.19
C SER A 98 -9.18 -5.12 -0.19
N ALA A 99 -9.19 -6.44 -0.23
CA ALA A 99 -9.26 -7.19 -1.49
C ALA A 99 -10.53 -6.86 -2.31
N ASP A 100 -11.64 -6.51 -1.65
CA ASP A 100 -12.88 -6.06 -2.30
C ASP A 100 -12.88 -4.56 -2.63
N GLY A 101 -11.84 -3.84 -2.28
CA GLY A 101 -11.66 -2.41 -2.53
C GLY A 101 -12.59 -1.49 -1.74
N LYS A 102 -13.24 -1.96 -0.65
CA LYS A 102 -14.22 -1.14 0.08
C LYS A 102 -13.67 -0.51 1.35
N THR A 103 -12.59 -1.06 1.89
CA THR A 103 -11.96 -0.56 3.12
C THR A 103 -10.53 -0.15 2.85
N ALA A 104 -10.17 1.08 3.19
CA ALA A 104 -8.80 1.54 3.28
C ALA A 104 -8.34 1.54 4.75
N ALA A 105 -7.06 1.25 4.98
CA ALA A 105 -6.45 1.29 6.30
C ALA A 105 -5.20 2.17 6.25
N CYS A 106 -5.05 3.09 7.22
CA CYS A 106 -3.86 3.90 7.41
C CYS A 106 -3.19 3.57 8.75
N GLY A 107 -1.87 3.57 8.79
CA GLY A 107 -1.10 3.38 10.01
C GLY A 107 -0.67 4.68 10.64
N GLY A 108 -0.53 4.70 11.96
CA GLY A 108 -0.02 5.84 12.71
C GLY A 108 1.44 5.63 13.12
N LEU A 109 2.38 6.34 12.49
CA LEU A 109 3.80 6.23 12.82
C LEU A 109 4.14 6.75 14.21
N LEU A 110 3.53 7.85 14.62
CA LEU A 110 3.82 8.55 15.88
C LEU A 110 2.72 8.38 16.93
N SER A 111 1.72 7.54 16.67
CA SER A 111 0.61 7.28 17.60
C SER A 111 1.08 6.81 18.97
N VAL A 112 2.08 5.92 19.01
CA VAL A 112 2.68 5.37 20.22
C VAL A 112 3.19 6.45 21.19
N LEU A 113 3.70 7.57 20.67
CA LEU A 113 4.23 8.67 21.50
C LEU A 113 3.17 9.40 22.30
N LYS A 114 1.91 9.25 21.90
CA LYS A 114 0.75 9.88 22.54
C LYS A 114 -0.19 8.85 23.17
N GLY A 115 0.13 7.56 23.09
CA GLY A 115 -0.77 6.49 23.52
C GLY A 115 -2.10 6.48 22.75
N GLN A 116 -2.04 6.79 21.46
CA GLN A 116 -3.18 6.83 20.55
C GLN A 116 -3.31 5.50 19.81
N LYS A 117 -4.43 5.32 19.08
CA LYS A 117 -4.66 4.17 18.23
C LYS A 117 -3.63 4.10 17.10
N GLU A 118 -3.29 2.88 16.68
CA GLU A 118 -2.21 2.60 15.73
C GLU A 118 -2.69 2.36 14.30
N VAL A 119 -3.90 1.81 14.14
CA VAL A 119 -4.48 1.45 12.83
C VAL A 119 -5.84 2.09 12.68
N PHE A 120 -6.07 2.76 11.54
CA PHE A 120 -7.28 3.54 11.27
C PHE A 120 -7.94 3.06 9.98
N PHE A 121 -9.25 2.76 10.03
CA PHE A 121 -10.00 2.18 8.92
C PHE A 121 -11.02 3.15 8.36
N PHE A 122 -11.15 3.16 7.03
CA PHE A 122 -12.05 4.04 6.29
C PHE A 122 -12.93 3.22 5.35
N ASP A 123 -14.23 3.50 5.34
CA ASP A 123 -15.12 3.04 4.27
C ASP A 123 -14.85 3.90 3.03
N VAL A 124 -14.44 3.24 1.97
CA VAL A 124 -14.18 3.81 0.65
C VAL A 124 -14.99 3.10 -0.44
N ALA A 125 -16.07 2.40 -0.08
CA ALA A 125 -16.96 1.77 -1.05
C ALA A 125 -17.47 2.79 -2.08
N ASN A 126 -17.81 4.00 -1.60
CA ASN A 126 -17.99 5.17 -2.44
C ASN A 126 -16.84 6.16 -2.22
N PRO A 127 -15.82 6.21 -3.10
CA PRO A 127 -14.66 7.07 -2.92
C PRO A 127 -14.97 8.57 -2.92
N ALA A 128 -16.13 8.99 -3.45
CA ALA A 128 -16.53 10.38 -3.41
C ALA A 128 -17.05 10.83 -2.02
N VAL A 129 -17.34 9.88 -1.13
CA VAL A 129 -17.82 10.12 0.24
C VAL A 129 -17.10 9.14 1.18
N PRO A 130 -15.77 9.24 1.34
CA PRO A 130 -15.04 8.38 2.24
C PRO A 130 -15.40 8.70 3.70
N MET A 131 -15.38 7.68 4.57
CA MET A 131 -15.72 7.86 5.99
C MET A 131 -14.75 7.12 6.88
N PHE A 132 -14.27 7.76 7.93
CA PHE A 132 -13.60 7.08 9.03
C PHE A 132 -14.62 6.19 9.76
N ILE A 133 -14.31 4.90 9.96
CA ILE A 133 -15.25 3.93 10.52
C ILE A 133 -14.76 3.26 11.79
N ALA A 134 -13.46 3.03 11.95
CA ALA A 134 -12.92 2.35 13.13
C ALA A 134 -11.42 2.64 13.30
N ALA A 135 -10.93 2.44 14.53
CA ALA A 135 -9.51 2.40 14.83
C ALA A 135 -9.21 1.24 15.77
N ALA A 136 -8.01 0.69 15.65
CA ALA A 136 -7.52 -0.40 16.47
C ALA A 136 -6.18 -0.05 17.14
N ASP A 137 -5.95 -0.71 18.27
CA ASP A 137 -4.76 -0.56 19.10
C ASP A 137 -4.28 -1.96 19.49
N PRO A 138 -3.38 -2.57 18.70
CA PRO A 138 -2.83 -3.88 19.03
C PRO A 138 -2.04 -3.82 20.33
N PRO A 139 -2.36 -4.67 21.34
CA PRO A 139 -1.81 -4.53 22.69
C PRO A 139 -0.34 -4.93 22.83
N LEU A 140 0.22 -5.70 21.86
CA LEU A 140 1.60 -6.19 21.91
C LEU A 140 2.53 -5.49 20.91
N SER A 141 2.01 -4.55 20.11
CA SER A 141 2.78 -3.89 19.06
C SER A 141 2.33 -2.46 18.81
N SER A 142 3.18 -1.68 18.14
CA SER A 142 2.98 -0.29 17.78
C SER A 142 3.76 0.07 16.52
N ILE A 143 3.57 1.28 16.03
CA ILE A 143 4.28 1.85 14.86
C ILE A 143 3.97 1.05 13.61
N THR A 144 2.81 1.34 13.08
CA THR A 144 2.23 0.65 11.93
C THR A 144 2.93 1.01 10.63
N ASP A 145 3.27 -0.02 9.85
CA ASP A 145 3.89 0.13 8.54
C ASP A 145 3.07 -0.46 7.40
N GLU A 146 3.57 -1.53 6.77
CA GLU A 146 3.00 -2.05 5.52
C GLU A 146 1.77 -2.91 5.80
N PHE A 147 0.81 -2.81 4.87
CA PHE A 147 -0.43 -3.58 4.88
C PHE A 147 -0.45 -4.60 3.73
N HIS A 148 -0.89 -5.80 4.02
CA HIS A 148 -1.22 -6.80 3.02
C HIS A 148 -2.68 -7.22 3.17
N ALA A 149 -3.50 -6.97 2.15
CA ALA A 149 -4.91 -7.37 2.14
C ALA A 149 -5.04 -8.89 2.04
N LEU A 150 -5.89 -9.48 2.89
CA LEU A 150 -6.21 -10.89 2.85
C LEU A 150 -7.33 -11.16 1.83
N PRO A 151 -7.26 -12.25 1.03
CA PRO A 151 -8.29 -12.57 0.03
C PRO A 151 -9.70 -12.72 0.61
N GLU A 152 -9.79 -13.24 1.84
CA GLU A 152 -11.04 -13.42 2.58
C GLU A 152 -11.54 -12.14 3.26
N GLY A 153 -10.81 -11.05 3.14
CA GLY A 153 -11.02 -9.76 3.80
C GLY A 153 -10.13 -9.58 5.01
N GLY A 154 -9.95 -8.32 5.43
CA GLY A 154 -9.01 -7.95 6.49
C GLY A 154 -7.57 -7.77 6.00
N PHE A 155 -6.62 -7.75 6.95
CA PHE A 155 -5.23 -7.34 6.66
C PHE A 155 -4.22 -8.11 7.53
N LEU A 156 -3.04 -8.34 6.96
CA LEU A 156 -1.80 -8.49 7.73
C LEU A 156 -1.10 -7.14 7.76
N VAL A 157 -0.66 -6.72 8.92
CA VAL A 157 -0.09 -5.38 9.15
C VAL A 157 1.23 -5.53 9.88
N THR A 158 2.32 -5.02 9.31
CA THR A 158 3.59 -4.98 10.03
C THR A 158 3.58 -3.84 11.04
N MET A 159 4.05 -4.13 12.24
CA MET A 159 4.14 -3.22 13.37
C MET A 159 5.58 -3.25 13.86
N MET A 160 6.36 -2.19 13.61
CA MET A 160 7.80 -2.19 13.89
C MET A 160 8.15 -2.27 15.36
N GLY A 161 7.33 -1.67 16.23
CA GLY A 161 7.58 -1.59 17.67
C GLY A 161 6.72 -2.54 18.48
N GLY A 162 7.18 -2.85 19.68
CA GLY A 162 6.34 -3.36 20.76
C GLY A 162 5.48 -2.23 21.37
N PRO A 163 4.75 -2.47 22.47
CA PRO A 163 3.75 -1.54 23.01
C PRO A 163 4.27 -0.13 23.34
N GLN A 164 5.59 0.03 23.45
CA GLN A 164 6.26 1.31 23.78
C GLN A 164 7.29 1.70 22.70
N GLY A 165 7.18 1.18 21.50
CA GLY A 165 8.10 1.47 20.41
C GLY A 165 9.45 0.76 20.47
N HIS A 166 9.69 -0.13 21.46
CA HIS A 166 10.89 -0.97 21.54
C HIS A 166 10.76 -2.20 20.65
N ALA A 167 11.86 -2.96 20.48
CA ALA A 167 11.77 -4.31 19.97
C ALA A 167 11.19 -5.24 21.06
N PRO A 168 10.49 -6.32 20.71
CA PRO A 168 10.11 -6.73 19.37
C PRO A 168 8.79 -6.12 18.89
N GLY A 169 8.70 -5.89 17.59
CA GLY A 169 7.44 -5.64 16.91
C GLY A 169 6.64 -6.92 16.62
N ARG A 170 5.62 -6.81 15.77
CA ARG A 170 4.72 -7.92 15.38
C ARG A 170 4.22 -7.77 13.94
N VAL A 171 3.54 -8.80 13.47
CA VAL A 171 2.58 -8.72 12.37
C VAL A 171 1.20 -8.88 12.97
N ALA A 172 0.39 -7.84 12.96
CA ALA A 172 -1.01 -7.90 13.41
C ALA A 172 -1.89 -8.45 12.28
N GLU A 173 -2.81 -9.37 12.62
CA GLU A 173 -3.80 -9.91 11.69
C GLU A 173 -5.19 -9.42 12.08
N PHE A 174 -5.86 -8.75 11.13
CA PHE A 174 -7.24 -8.28 11.26
C PHE A 174 -8.15 -9.11 10.37
N ASP A 175 -9.34 -9.42 10.85
CA ASP A 175 -10.38 -10.12 10.07
C ASP A 175 -11.15 -9.15 9.15
N LYS A 176 -12.10 -9.70 8.37
CA LYS A 176 -12.95 -8.92 7.47
C LYS A 176 -13.87 -7.90 8.18
N ASP A 177 -14.12 -8.09 9.47
CA ASP A 177 -14.93 -7.21 10.31
C ASP A 177 -14.04 -6.21 11.08
N LEU A 178 -12.74 -6.15 10.73
CA LEU A 178 -11.71 -5.24 11.26
C LEU A 178 -11.35 -5.51 12.74
N ASN A 179 -11.68 -6.69 13.26
CA ASN A 179 -11.25 -7.10 14.59
C ASN A 179 -9.81 -7.63 14.55
N LEU A 180 -9.02 -7.29 15.56
CA LEU A 180 -7.71 -7.88 15.78
C LEU A 180 -7.87 -9.37 16.12
N VAL A 181 -7.32 -10.25 15.29
CA VAL A 181 -7.37 -11.71 15.50
C VAL A 181 -6.19 -12.17 16.35
N ARG A 182 -4.99 -11.66 16.03
CA ARG A 182 -3.73 -12.03 16.71
C ARG A 182 -2.58 -11.12 16.31
N GLU A 183 -1.49 -11.19 17.06
CA GLU A 183 -0.21 -10.52 16.78
C GLU A 183 0.91 -11.58 16.75
N LEU A 184 1.69 -11.57 15.67
CA LEU A 184 2.61 -12.64 15.29
C LEU A 184 4.06 -12.14 15.16
N PRO A 185 5.04 -12.99 15.44
CA PRO A 185 4.92 -14.32 15.99
C PRO A 185 4.54 -14.25 17.48
N GLU A 186 3.93 -15.31 18.01
CA GLU A 186 3.62 -15.42 19.44
C GLU A 186 4.91 -15.29 20.28
N ASN A 187 5.98 -15.93 19.81
CA ASN A 187 7.31 -15.85 20.40
C ASN A 187 8.28 -15.21 19.37
N PRO A 188 8.54 -13.91 19.47
CA PRO A 188 9.42 -13.23 18.53
C PRO A 188 10.88 -13.64 18.69
N PRO A 189 11.68 -13.52 17.60
CA PRO A 189 13.11 -13.81 17.63
C PRO A 189 13.85 -13.00 18.71
N ALA A 190 14.75 -13.68 19.44
CA ALA A 190 15.47 -13.06 20.56
C ALA A 190 16.47 -11.98 20.11
N GLU A 191 16.97 -12.10 18.87
CA GLU A 191 17.86 -11.12 18.25
C GLU A 191 17.18 -9.80 17.86
N GLY A 192 15.88 -9.72 18.05
CA GLY A 192 15.04 -8.58 17.68
C GLY A 192 14.17 -8.87 16.46
N PHE A 193 13.03 -8.20 16.40
CA PHE A 193 12.07 -8.29 15.32
C PHE A 193 11.40 -6.93 15.16
N ASN A 194 11.68 -6.25 14.04
CA ASN A 194 11.18 -4.91 13.74
C ASN A 194 10.65 -4.89 12.30
N PRO A 195 9.51 -5.60 12.03
CA PRO A 195 9.02 -5.80 10.68
C PRO A 195 8.49 -4.50 10.09
N HIS A 196 8.98 -4.15 8.88
CA HIS A 196 8.52 -3.01 8.09
C HIS A 196 7.85 -3.50 6.81
N GLY A 197 8.60 -3.90 5.78
CA GLY A 197 8.03 -4.43 4.54
C GLY A 197 7.43 -5.83 4.71
N ILE A 198 6.37 -6.11 3.95
CA ILE A 198 5.75 -7.44 3.84
C ILE A 198 5.48 -7.78 2.38
N SER A 199 5.78 -9.00 1.97
CA SER A 199 5.45 -9.52 0.65
C SER A 199 4.94 -10.95 0.75
N VAL A 200 3.87 -11.25 0.01
CA VAL A 200 3.13 -12.52 0.14
C VAL A 200 2.92 -13.15 -1.23
N ARG A 201 3.16 -14.46 -1.30
CA ARG A 201 2.84 -15.32 -2.45
C ARG A 201 2.02 -16.52 -1.99
N PRO A 202 0.67 -16.40 -1.96
CA PRO A 202 -0.22 -17.42 -1.41
C PRO A 202 -0.15 -18.75 -2.14
N GLU A 203 0.09 -18.70 -3.47
CA GLU A 203 0.16 -19.88 -4.33
C GLU A 203 1.31 -20.84 -3.98
N ILE A 204 2.33 -20.34 -3.30
CA ILE A 204 3.46 -21.13 -2.81
C ILE A 204 3.58 -21.15 -1.28
N ASN A 205 2.52 -20.68 -0.58
CA ASN A 205 2.46 -20.62 0.89
C ASN A 205 3.64 -19.86 1.52
N LEU A 206 4.01 -18.73 0.93
CA LEU A 206 5.18 -17.96 1.33
C LEU A 206 4.83 -16.52 1.68
N MET A 207 5.37 -16.05 2.80
CA MET A 207 5.41 -14.65 3.20
C MET A 207 6.83 -14.29 3.60
N VAL A 208 7.24 -13.07 3.36
CA VAL A 208 8.50 -12.50 3.87
C VAL A 208 8.23 -11.16 4.51
N THR A 209 8.99 -10.84 5.58
CA THR A 209 9.02 -9.50 6.19
C THR A 209 10.45 -9.04 6.35
N SER A 210 10.73 -7.76 6.08
CA SER A 210 12.03 -7.15 6.34
C SER A 210 12.06 -6.53 7.72
N ASP A 211 13.18 -6.60 8.42
CA ASP A 211 13.41 -5.87 9.66
C ASP A 211 14.15 -4.57 9.36
N PHE A 212 13.64 -3.42 9.80
CA PHE A 212 14.21 -2.13 9.43
C PHE A 212 15.07 -1.51 10.54
N ILE A 213 14.45 -1.13 11.65
CA ILE A 213 15.08 -0.40 12.74
C ILE A 213 14.34 -0.65 14.04
N CYS A 214 15.03 -0.60 15.17
CA CYS A 214 14.37 -0.53 16.47
C CYS A 214 13.85 0.90 16.67
N PRO A 215 12.52 1.15 16.61
CA PRO A 215 11.99 2.50 16.52
C PRO A 215 12.31 3.38 17.72
N SER A 216 12.35 2.83 18.92
CA SER A 216 12.71 3.59 20.12
C SER A 216 14.08 4.26 20.03
N THR A 217 14.98 3.76 19.16
CA THR A 217 16.29 4.39 18.96
C THR A 217 16.24 5.61 18.04
N THR A 218 15.12 5.85 17.34
CA THR A 218 14.87 7.09 16.62
C THR A 218 13.97 8.03 17.40
N LEU A 219 12.96 7.50 18.10
CA LEU A 219 11.95 8.25 18.82
C LEU A 219 12.43 8.79 20.16
N ASP A 220 13.46 8.17 20.76
CA ASP A 220 14.08 8.64 22.02
C ASP A 220 15.39 9.38 21.73
N ALA A 221 15.38 10.69 21.90
CA ALA A 221 16.55 11.54 21.70
C ALA A 221 17.72 11.22 22.66
N VAL A 222 17.46 10.51 23.76
CA VAL A 222 18.46 10.12 24.78
C VAL A 222 19.12 8.79 24.42
N ALA A 223 18.50 7.94 23.64
CA ALA A 223 19.06 6.65 23.21
C ALA A 223 20.30 6.84 22.33
N GLY A 224 21.37 6.14 22.63
CA GLY A 224 22.73 6.37 22.14
C GLY A 224 23.02 6.25 20.64
N GLY A 225 22.11 5.90 19.78
CA GLY A 225 22.28 5.71 18.34
C GLY A 225 21.14 4.93 17.72
N MET A 226 20.97 5.03 16.41
CA MET A 226 19.95 4.28 15.66
C MET A 226 20.38 2.82 15.49
N ASP A 227 19.52 1.88 15.88
CA ASP A 227 19.76 0.44 15.80
C ASP A 227 19.06 -0.13 14.54
N PHE A 228 19.73 0.02 13.39
CA PHE A 228 19.27 -0.50 12.12
C PHE A 228 19.43 -2.02 12.04
N ARG A 229 18.46 -2.68 11.43
CA ARG A 229 18.45 -4.11 11.21
C ARG A 229 18.90 -4.44 9.77
N GLY A 230 19.44 -5.65 9.60
CA GLY A 230 19.86 -6.18 8.30
C GLY A 230 19.39 -7.63 8.13
N SER A 231 18.09 -7.88 8.34
CA SER A 231 17.51 -9.22 8.27
C SER A 231 16.15 -9.25 7.59
N VAL A 232 15.82 -10.44 7.06
CA VAL A 232 14.51 -10.77 6.47
C VAL A 232 14.00 -12.05 7.09
N ARG A 233 12.72 -12.09 7.47
CA ARG A 233 12.07 -13.30 7.98
C ARG A 233 11.30 -13.98 6.87
N VAL A 234 11.47 -15.28 6.77
CA VAL A 234 10.73 -16.14 5.85
C VAL A 234 9.69 -16.91 6.65
N TRP A 235 8.43 -16.85 6.23
CA TRP A 235 7.31 -17.39 6.97
C TRP A 235 6.56 -18.48 6.19
N ASP A 236 6.03 -19.45 6.90
CA ASP A 236 4.88 -20.21 6.43
C ASP A 236 3.63 -19.33 6.51
N LEU A 237 3.07 -18.97 5.37
CA LEU A 237 1.94 -18.05 5.31
C LEU A 237 0.69 -18.64 5.99
N LYS A 238 0.40 -19.94 5.79
CA LYS A 238 -0.81 -20.56 6.35
C LYS A 238 -0.72 -20.78 7.86
N GLN A 239 0.47 -21.19 8.32
CA GLN A 239 0.71 -21.43 9.74
C GLN A 239 1.02 -20.14 10.50
N ARG A 240 1.37 -19.06 9.79
CA ARG A 240 1.77 -17.78 10.42
C ARG A 240 2.99 -17.91 11.33
N THR A 241 3.94 -18.75 10.94
CA THR A 241 5.17 -19.03 11.70
C THR A 241 6.41 -18.66 10.91
N ILE A 242 7.42 -18.15 11.61
CA ILE A 242 8.73 -17.88 11.01
C ILE A 242 9.45 -19.22 10.79
N LEU A 243 9.78 -19.51 9.53
CA LEU A 243 10.53 -20.70 9.14
C LEU A 243 12.04 -20.47 9.30
N ARG A 244 12.50 -19.25 9.01
CA ARG A 244 13.93 -18.87 9.11
C ARG A 244 14.15 -17.38 9.10
N THR A 245 15.32 -16.97 9.55
CA THR A 245 15.89 -15.63 9.39
C THR A 245 16.97 -15.67 8.32
N ILE A 246 16.96 -14.71 7.41
CA ILE A 246 18.06 -14.41 6.48
C ILE A 246 18.76 -13.18 7.03
N ASN A 247 19.92 -13.35 7.66
CA ASN A 247 20.80 -12.25 8.02
C ASN A 247 21.61 -11.84 6.78
N ILE A 248 21.67 -10.55 6.50
CA ILE A 248 22.33 -10.01 5.31
C ILE A 248 23.60 -9.30 5.78
N PRO A 249 24.77 -9.92 5.59
CA PRO A 249 26.03 -9.36 6.07
C PRO A 249 26.31 -7.98 5.44
N GLY A 250 26.53 -6.98 6.28
CA GLY A 250 26.81 -5.62 5.85
C GLY A 250 25.59 -4.76 5.56
N ALA A 251 24.39 -5.33 5.43
CA ALA A 251 23.18 -4.56 5.24
C ALA A 251 22.79 -3.82 6.52
N ALA A 252 22.33 -2.59 6.36
CA ALA A 252 21.79 -1.77 7.42
C ALA A 252 20.52 -1.06 6.93
N GLY A 253 19.42 -1.30 7.66
CA GLY A 253 18.12 -0.73 7.31
C GLY A 253 17.47 -1.43 6.12
N THR A 254 17.19 -2.74 6.24
CA THR A 254 16.40 -3.48 5.23
C THR A 254 14.94 -3.11 5.35
N ILE A 255 14.58 -1.95 4.77
CA ILE A 255 13.27 -1.32 4.96
C ILE A 255 12.15 -2.05 4.22
N ASP A 256 12.43 -2.60 3.04
CA ASP A 256 11.40 -3.28 2.21
C ASP A 256 11.91 -4.63 1.69
N VAL A 257 10.98 -5.53 1.40
CA VAL A 257 11.26 -6.83 0.78
C VAL A 257 10.16 -7.21 -0.20
N ARG A 258 10.51 -7.63 -1.41
CA ARG A 258 9.55 -8.02 -2.45
C ARG A 258 9.89 -9.37 -3.03
N LEU A 259 8.98 -10.32 -2.86
CA LEU A 259 9.01 -11.59 -3.57
C LEU A 259 8.84 -11.36 -5.07
N ILE A 260 9.59 -12.07 -5.89
CA ILE A 260 9.50 -11.95 -7.35
C ILE A 260 8.30 -12.78 -7.83
N PRO A 261 7.26 -12.16 -8.43
CA PRO A 261 6.11 -12.87 -8.95
C PRO A 261 6.53 -13.90 -10.01
N GLY A 262 5.91 -15.10 -9.96
CA GLY A 262 6.19 -16.17 -10.93
C GLY A 262 7.57 -16.84 -10.79
N ASP A 263 8.45 -16.35 -9.93
CA ASP A 263 9.78 -16.95 -9.76
C ASP A 263 9.68 -18.33 -9.06
N HIS A 264 10.11 -19.38 -9.76
CA HIS A 264 10.12 -20.74 -9.23
C HIS A 264 11.22 -20.94 -8.17
N GLY A 265 12.26 -20.12 -8.19
CA GLY A 265 13.33 -20.12 -7.19
C GLY A 265 12.91 -19.56 -5.83
N LYS A 266 11.69 -19.00 -5.74
CA LYS A 266 11.17 -18.35 -4.52
C LYS A 266 12.11 -17.28 -3.98
N ARG A 267 12.63 -16.45 -4.89
CA ARG A 267 13.56 -15.37 -4.55
C ARG A 267 12.83 -14.08 -4.24
N ALA A 268 13.54 -13.20 -3.55
CA ALA A 268 13.05 -11.86 -3.22
C ALA A 268 14.17 -10.84 -3.36
N PHE A 269 13.81 -9.58 -3.54
CA PHE A 269 14.73 -8.46 -3.41
C PHE A 269 14.51 -7.74 -2.08
N THR A 270 15.60 -7.21 -1.52
CA THR A 270 15.59 -6.19 -0.46
C THR A 270 16.72 -5.21 -0.72
N ALA A 271 16.62 -4.00 -0.16
CA ALA A 271 17.68 -3.01 -0.24
C ALA A 271 18.17 -2.64 1.16
N GLY A 272 19.47 -2.45 1.30
CA GLY A 272 20.05 -1.86 2.49
C GLY A 272 20.10 -0.33 2.34
N MET A 273 19.30 0.38 3.15
CA MET A 273 19.13 1.82 3.04
C MET A 273 20.45 2.58 3.27
N LEU A 274 21.27 2.13 4.23
CA LEU A 274 22.50 2.84 4.61
C LEU A 274 23.76 2.32 3.90
N ASP A 275 23.71 1.18 3.29
CA ASP A 275 24.84 0.56 2.58
C ASP A 275 24.74 0.59 1.05
N ASP A 276 23.68 1.23 0.53
CA ASP A 276 23.43 1.47 -0.90
C ASP A 276 23.46 0.19 -1.76
N HIS A 277 23.03 -0.98 -1.26
CA HIS A 277 23.01 -2.22 -2.04
C HIS A 277 21.60 -2.78 -2.24
N LEU A 278 21.36 -3.35 -3.43
CA LEU A 278 20.27 -4.25 -3.71
C LEU A 278 20.74 -5.69 -3.46
N TYR A 279 19.99 -6.44 -2.68
CA TYR A 279 20.26 -7.82 -2.37
C TYR A 279 19.22 -8.75 -2.98
N LEU A 280 19.67 -9.83 -3.59
CA LEU A 280 18.84 -10.97 -3.98
C LEU A 280 18.87 -12.02 -2.86
N LEU A 281 17.70 -12.44 -2.44
CA LEU A 281 17.49 -13.42 -1.37
C LEU A 281 17.01 -14.75 -1.96
N ASP A 282 17.62 -15.85 -1.54
CA ASP A 282 17.12 -17.22 -1.74
C ASP A 282 16.36 -17.63 -0.47
N THR A 283 15.02 -17.56 -0.52
CA THR A 283 14.20 -17.86 0.65
C THR A 283 14.21 -19.35 1.03
N GLN A 284 14.55 -20.24 0.10
CA GLN A 284 14.64 -21.67 0.36
C GLN A 284 15.94 -22.04 1.08
N ARG A 285 17.07 -21.46 0.66
CA ARG A 285 18.38 -21.73 1.25
C ARG A 285 18.70 -20.82 2.44
N GLY A 286 18.00 -19.69 2.57
CA GLY A 286 18.30 -18.69 3.58
C GLY A 286 19.57 -17.93 3.27
N ALA A 287 19.86 -17.68 2.00
CA ALA A 287 21.06 -17.00 1.54
C ALA A 287 20.72 -15.64 0.94
N SER A 288 21.70 -14.73 0.98
CA SER A 288 21.63 -13.41 0.37
C SER A 288 22.92 -13.11 -0.40
N ARG A 289 22.82 -12.28 -1.44
CA ARG A 289 23.97 -11.69 -2.12
C ARG A 289 23.63 -10.31 -2.66
N ALA A 290 24.59 -9.40 -2.64
CA ALA A 290 24.47 -8.11 -3.33
C ALA A 290 24.47 -8.35 -4.85
N VAL A 291 23.53 -7.69 -5.54
CA VAL A 291 23.34 -7.80 -6.99
C VAL A 291 23.42 -6.46 -7.71
N PHE A 292 23.34 -5.35 -6.98
CA PHE A 292 23.52 -4.00 -7.53
C PHE A 292 24.00 -3.04 -6.44
N ASP A 293 24.84 -2.07 -6.85
CA ASP A 293 25.38 -1.01 -6.00
C ASP A 293 24.74 0.33 -6.41
N PHE A 294 23.83 0.84 -5.57
CA PHE A 294 23.15 2.12 -5.78
C PHE A 294 24.08 3.33 -5.64
N SER A 295 25.26 3.19 -5.02
CA SER A 295 26.23 4.27 -4.96
C SER A 295 26.71 4.70 -6.35
N THR A 296 26.56 3.85 -7.36
CA THR A 296 26.79 4.17 -8.79
C THR A 296 25.76 5.17 -9.36
N ILE A 297 24.59 5.29 -8.75
CA ILE A 297 23.57 6.30 -9.05
C ILE A 297 23.77 7.51 -8.15
N ALA A 298 23.82 7.29 -6.85
CA ALA A 298 24.04 8.33 -5.84
C ALA A 298 24.50 7.68 -4.52
N LYS A 299 25.69 8.02 -4.09
CA LYS A 299 26.24 7.55 -2.80
C LYS A 299 25.42 8.15 -1.65
N GLY A 300 25.00 7.33 -0.70
CA GLY A 300 24.11 7.71 0.37
C GLY A 300 22.73 8.09 -0.12
N GLY A 301 22.27 7.47 -1.20
CA GLY A 301 20.99 7.76 -1.85
C GLY A 301 19.77 7.27 -1.10
N TRP A 302 19.95 6.43 -0.11
CA TRP A 302 18.89 5.79 0.72
C TRP A 302 17.86 5.06 -0.14
N PRO A 303 18.20 3.91 -0.77
CA PRO A 303 17.20 3.05 -1.40
C PRO A 303 16.22 2.54 -0.34
N GLN A 304 14.93 2.72 -0.59
CA GLN A 304 13.89 2.43 0.40
C GLN A 304 12.84 1.46 -0.14
N LEU A 305 11.69 1.97 -0.58
CA LEU A 305 10.58 1.10 -0.97
C LEU A 305 10.70 0.63 -2.41
N MET A 306 10.16 -0.55 -2.65
CA MET A 306 10.26 -1.23 -3.92
C MET A 306 8.88 -1.67 -4.43
N ARG A 307 8.73 -1.74 -5.76
CA ARG A 307 7.60 -2.42 -6.41
C ARG A 307 8.10 -3.26 -7.56
N VAL A 308 7.56 -4.47 -7.64
CA VAL A 308 7.82 -5.42 -8.74
C VAL A 308 6.56 -5.55 -9.56
N THR A 309 6.68 -5.53 -10.89
CA THR A 309 5.55 -5.78 -11.79
C THR A 309 5.01 -7.20 -11.64
N SER A 310 3.73 -7.40 -11.93
CA SER A 310 3.04 -8.69 -11.78
C SER A 310 3.64 -9.80 -12.65
N ASP A 311 4.30 -9.43 -13.75
CA ASP A 311 5.05 -10.35 -14.63
C ASP A 311 6.46 -10.69 -14.11
N GLY A 312 6.88 -10.09 -12.99
CA GLY A 312 8.20 -10.31 -12.38
C GLY A 312 9.39 -9.78 -13.19
N ARG A 313 9.18 -8.83 -14.13
CA ARG A 313 10.22 -8.39 -15.06
C ARG A 313 10.78 -7.00 -14.79
N ARG A 314 10.08 -6.19 -13.99
CA ARG A 314 10.50 -4.83 -13.63
C ARG A 314 10.53 -4.66 -12.12
N LEU A 315 11.56 -3.96 -11.66
CA LEU A 315 11.69 -3.51 -10.28
C LEU A 315 11.84 -1.98 -10.28
N PHE A 316 11.10 -1.33 -9.40
CA PHE A 316 11.22 0.09 -9.10
C PHE A 316 11.69 0.26 -7.67
N VAL A 317 12.64 1.17 -7.46
CA VAL A 317 13.20 1.47 -6.13
C VAL A 317 13.21 2.97 -5.91
N SER A 318 12.60 3.44 -4.82
CA SER A 318 12.71 4.83 -4.40
C SER A 318 14.05 5.07 -3.70
N MET A 319 14.71 6.18 -4.03
CA MET A 319 15.98 6.61 -3.43
C MET A 319 15.76 7.97 -2.77
N ASN A 320 15.39 7.94 -1.50
CA ASN A 320 14.87 9.11 -0.76
C ASN A 320 15.84 10.29 -0.77
N GLN A 321 17.05 10.12 -0.26
CA GLN A 321 18.04 11.21 -0.19
C GLN A 321 18.55 11.64 -1.57
N ALA A 322 18.53 10.73 -2.54
CA ALA A 322 18.93 11.05 -3.91
C ALA A 322 17.87 11.82 -4.70
N GLY A 323 16.62 11.88 -4.22
CA GLY A 323 15.50 12.46 -4.99
C GLY A 323 15.20 11.70 -6.28
N LYS A 324 15.39 10.38 -6.30
CA LYS A 324 15.35 9.58 -7.55
C LYS A 324 14.51 8.33 -7.42
N ILE A 325 14.04 7.85 -8.57
CA ILE A 325 13.48 6.49 -8.72
C ILE A 325 14.37 5.72 -9.69
N ALA A 326 14.82 4.54 -9.30
CA ALA A 326 15.54 3.63 -10.16
C ALA A 326 14.58 2.56 -10.72
N MET A 327 14.63 2.30 -12.03
CA MET A 327 13.89 1.26 -12.72
C MET A 327 14.85 0.22 -13.29
N PHE A 328 14.60 -1.05 -12.99
CA PHE A 328 15.42 -2.18 -13.42
C PHE A 328 14.65 -3.16 -14.29
N ASP A 329 15.35 -3.79 -15.20
CA ASP A 329 14.99 -5.09 -15.78
C ASP A 329 15.51 -6.19 -14.87
N ILE A 330 14.60 -7.02 -14.36
CA ILE A 330 14.88 -8.15 -13.47
C ILE A 330 14.44 -9.47 -14.10
N SER A 331 14.35 -9.53 -15.44
CA SER A 331 14.03 -10.78 -16.16
C SER A 331 15.04 -11.89 -15.83
N ASP A 332 16.27 -11.51 -15.55
CA ASP A 332 17.24 -12.32 -14.83
C ASP A 332 17.48 -11.69 -13.45
N PRO A 333 16.89 -12.24 -12.37
CA PRO A 333 17.06 -11.70 -11.04
C PRO A 333 18.50 -11.76 -10.51
N ASP A 334 19.31 -12.61 -11.09
CA ASP A 334 20.71 -12.77 -10.73
C ASP A 334 21.58 -11.61 -11.25
N GLU A 335 21.15 -10.95 -12.33
CA GLU A 335 21.83 -9.83 -12.98
C GLU A 335 20.84 -8.67 -13.29
N PRO A 336 20.30 -7.99 -12.27
CA PRO A 336 19.38 -6.88 -12.47
C PRO A 336 20.07 -5.74 -13.24
N ARG A 337 19.42 -5.25 -14.31
CA ARG A 337 19.97 -4.21 -15.18
C ARG A 337 19.24 -2.91 -14.95
N LEU A 338 19.95 -1.87 -14.55
CA LEU A 338 19.39 -0.51 -14.48
C LEU A 338 18.96 -0.05 -15.88
N LEU A 339 17.70 0.27 -16.05
CA LEU A 339 17.12 0.78 -17.30
C LEU A 339 17.06 2.30 -17.31
N ARG A 340 16.60 2.87 -16.19
CA ARG A 340 16.35 4.30 -16.08
C ARG A 340 16.48 4.76 -14.63
N THR A 341 16.95 5.98 -14.47
CA THR A 341 16.82 6.77 -13.24
C THR A 341 15.97 8.00 -13.53
N LEU A 342 14.84 8.15 -12.84
CA LEU A 342 14.02 9.36 -12.88
C LEU A 342 14.49 10.29 -11.78
N ASP A 343 14.81 11.52 -12.12
CA ASP A 343 15.18 12.57 -11.17
C ASP A 343 13.95 13.43 -10.84
N LEU A 344 13.60 13.51 -9.57
CA LEU A 344 12.49 14.31 -9.04
C LEU A 344 12.97 15.67 -8.48
N GLY A 345 14.26 15.88 -8.47
CA GLY A 345 14.90 17.07 -7.93
C GLY A 345 15.36 16.93 -6.48
N PRO A 346 16.16 17.88 -6.00
CA PRO A 346 16.64 17.91 -4.63
C PRO A 346 15.49 18.11 -3.66
N ASN A 347 15.58 17.49 -2.49
CA ASN A 347 14.59 17.56 -1.41
C ASN A 347 13.19 17.03 -1.78
N SER A 348 13.06 16.26 -2.87
CA SER A 348 11.78 15.64 -3.23
C SER A 348 11.43 14.44 -2.34
N GLY A 349 12.43 13.80 -1.72
CA GLY A 349 12.28 12.75 -0.72
C GLY A 349 11.41 11.55 -1.13
N PRO A 350 11.51 10.99 -2.38
CA PRO A 350 10.62 9.91 -2.80
C PRO A 350 10.76 8.71 -1.86
N HIS A 351 9.62 8.25 -1.36
CA HIS A 351 9.58 7.14 -0.43
C HIS A 351 8.53 6.11 -0.86
N TYR A 352 7.24 6.41 -0.65
CA TYR A 352 6.19 5.47 -1.01
C TYR A 352 5.95 5.46 -2.52
N ILE A 353 5.95 4.28 -3.10
CA ILE A 353 5.67 4.09 -4.52
C ILE A 353 4.59 3.02 -4.71
N ALA A 354 3.70 3.24 -5.67
CA ALA A 354 2.69 2.28 -6.07
C ALA A 354 2.56 2.20 -7.58
N LEU A 355 2.24 1.02 -8.09
CA LEU A 355 1.88 0.83 -9.49
C LEU A 355 0.37 1.04 -9.67
N SER A 356 -0.02 1.65 -10.79
CA SER A 356 -1.42 1.60 -11.22
C SER A 356 -1.82 0.15 -11.55
N PRO A 357 -3.11 -0.22 -11.48
CA PRO A 357 -3.54 -1.59 -11.74
C PRO A 357 -3.16 -2.13 -13.13
N ASP A 358 -2.99 -1.25 -14.12
CA ASP A 358 -2.50 -1.59 -15.47
C ASP A 358 -0.98 -1.56 -15.60
N GLU A 359 -0.27 -1.25 -14.51
CA GLU A 359 1.20 -1.14 -14.41
C GLU A 359 1.83 -0.16 -15.42
N LYS A 360 1.04 0.80 -15.93
CA LYS A 360 1.52 1.82 -16.87
C LYS A 360 1.94 3.12 -16.21
N ARG A 361 1.62 3.27 -14.91
CA ARG A 361 1.97 4.46 -14.13
C ARG A 361 2.56 4.05 -12.79
N LEU A 362 3.62 4.75 -12.40
CA LEU A 362 4.19 4.72 -11.07
C LEU A 362 3.76 5.99 -10.35
N ILE A 363 3.14 5.83 -9.19
CA ILE A 363 2.74 6.93 -8.32
C ILE A 363 3.76 7.00 -7.19
N ILE A 364 4.19 8.21 -6.85
CA ILE A 364 5.31 8.45 -5.94
C ILE A 364 4.87 9.55 -4.96
N SER A 365 4.96 9.28 -3.66
CA SER A 365 4.90 10.31 -2.63
C SER A 365 6.23 10.44 -1.92
N ASP A 366 6.45 11.57 -1.30
CA ASP A 366 7.59 11.79 -0.45
C ASP A 366 7.38 11.15 0.93
N TYR A 367 8.45 11.00 1.64
CA TYR A 367 8.45 10.83 3.07
C TYR A 367 9.22 11.98 3.70
N PHE A 368 8.55 12.65 4.59
CA PHE A 368 9.13 13.68 5.41
C PHE A 368 8.98 13.29 6.86
N LEU A 369 10.07 13.04 7.53
CA LEU A 369 10.10 12.82 8.96
C LEU A 369 10.89 13.94 9.63
N ASN A 370 10.17 14.78 10.35
CA ASN A 370 10.77 15.78 11.24
C ASN A 370 10.40 15.43 12.67
N GLU A 371 11.37 14.92 13.39
CA GLU A 371 11.23 14.49 14.79
C GLU A 371 11.85 15.51 15.75
N ASP A 372 11.82 16.79 15.44
CA ASP A 372 12.46 17.87 16.23
C ASP A 372 12.23 17.79 17.75
N ASN A 373 11.10 17.23 18.16
CA ASN A 373 10.76 17.10 19.56
C ASN A 373 10.87 15.66 20.10
N PHE A 374 11.18 14.68 19.23
CA PHE A 374 11.07 13.26 19.58
C PHE A 374 12.30 12.45 19.20
N GLY A 375 13.07 12.85 18.21
CA GLY A 375 14.13 12.02 17.69
C GLY A 375 15.21 12.76 16.93
N LYS A 376 16.02 12.00 16.21
CA LYS A 376 17.25 12.47 15.53
C LYS A 376 17.14 12.42 14.01
N VAL A 377 16.01 11.94 13.49
CA VAL A 377 15.84 11.74 12.05
C VAL A 377 15.12 12.92 11.45
N HIS A 378 15.79 13.56 10.49
CA HIS A 378 15.21 14.56 9.62
C HIS A 378 15.34 14.08 8.19
N ALA A 379 14.22 13.88 7.53
CA ALA A 379 14.14 13.63 6.10
C ALA A 379 13.33 14.75 5.43
N GLU A 380 13.89 15.31 4.40
CA GLU A 380 13.22 16.36 3.63
C GLU A 380 12.31 15.74 2.58
N GLY A 381 11.17 16.39 2.33
CA GLY A 381 10.22 16.06 1.29
C GLY A 381 9.63 17.31 0.68
N ASP A 382 9.08 17.22 -0.52
CA ASP A 382 8.44 18.35 -1.21
C ASP A 382 6.91 18.40 -0.98
N HIS A 383 6.37 17.41 -0.29
CA HIS A 383 4.94 17.22 -0.01
C HIS A 383 4.09 17.18 -1.28
N ARG A 384 4.65 16.63 -2.35
CA ARG A 384 3.99 16.43 -3.63
C ARG A 384 3.78 14.97 -3.92
N VAL A 385 2.76 14.71 -4.71
CA VAL A 385 2.57 13.39 -5.31
C VAL A 385 2.90 13.51 -6.79
N HIS A 386 3.83 12.67 -7.23
CA HIS A 386 4.27 12.60 -8.61
C HIS A 386 3.69 11.36 -9.28
N VAL A 387 3.43 11.46 -10.58
CA VAL A 387 3.05 10.31 -11.42
C VAL A 387 4.03 10.24 -12.58
N ALA A 388 4.60 9.05 -12.78
CA ALA A 388 5.44 8.77 -13.93
C ALA A 388 4.80 7.70 -14.81
N ARG A 389 4.82 7.91 -16.13
CA ARG A 389 4.43 6.91 -17.12
C ARG A 389 5.56 5.92 -17.31
N ILE A 390 5.21 4.65 -17.29
CA ILE A 390 6.14 3.54 -17.48
C ILE A 390 6.07 3.10 -18.93
N THR A 391 7.23 3.01 -19.57
CA THR A 391 7.40 2.38 -20.88
C THR A 391 8.33 1.20 -20.76
N GLU A 392 8.61 0.51 -21.87
CA GLU A 392 9.51 -0.66 -21.87
C GLU A 392 10.89 -0.33 -21.28
N ARG A 393 11.41 0.88 -21.53
CA ARG A 393 12.77 1.29 -21.14
C ARG A 393 12.85 2.65 -20.48
N ASP A 394 11.73 3.31 -20.27
CA ASP A 394 11.76 4.68 -19.77
C ASP A 394 10.70 4.91 -18.69
N LEU A 395 10.97 5.87 -17.84
CA LEU A 395 10.10 6.35 -16.78
C LEU A 395 10.04 7.87 -16.89
N VAL A 396 8.86 8.41 -17.25
CA VAL A 396 8.71 9.83 -17.62
C VAL A 396 7.61 10.45 -16.78
N LEU A 397 7.91 11.55 -16.08
CA LEU A 397 6.91 12.31 -15.33
C LEU A 397 5.72 12.70 -16.23
N ASP A 398 4.52 12.56 -15.68
CA ASP A 398 3.30 13.08 -16.32
C ASP A 398 3.07 14.53 -15.87
N PRO A 399 3.33 15.53 -16.73
CA PRO A 399 3.20 16.93 -16.33
C PRO A 399 1.75 17.38 -16.12
N ARG A 400 0.76 16.57 -16.50
CA ARG A 400 -0.66 16.85 -16.29
C ARG A 400 -1.10 16.53 -14.87
N PHE A 401 -0.40 15.63 -14.19
CA PHE A 401 -0.68 15.33 -12.79
C PHE A 401 0.06 16.30 -11.88
N GLN A 402 -0.68 17.20 -11.24
CA GLN A 402 -0.11 18.22 -10.36
C GLN A 402 -0.88 18.20 -9.04
N LEU A 403 -0.27 17.59 -8.02
CA LEU A 403 -0.85 17.50 -6.69
C LEU A 403 0.20 17.93 -5.65
N ASP A 404 -0.03 19.09 -5.05
CA ASP A 404 0.85 19.70 -4.05
C ASP A 404 0.09 19.81 -2.72
N PHE A 405 0.46 19.01 -1.75
CA PHE A 405 -0.18 18.96 -0.42
C PHE A 405 0.09 20.20 0.42
N ASN A 406 1.06 21.04 0.05
CA ASN A 406 1.25 22.34 0.69
C ASN A 406 0.06 23.29 0.45
N THR A 407 -0.71 23.07 -0.63
CA THR A 407 -1.77 23.99 -1.07
C THR A 407 -3.10 23.33 -1.42
N ALA A 408 -3.16 21.99 -1.46
CA ALA A 408 -4.33 21.26 -1.97
C ALA A 408 -5.55 21.32 -1.05
N PHE A 409 -5.38 21.56 0.24
CA PHE A 409 -6.45 21.46 1.24
C PHE A 409 -6.75 22.80 1.91
N SER A 410 -8.02 23.09 2.10
CA SER A 410 -8.48 24.32 2.79
C SER A 410 -8.15 24.31 4.29
N THR A 411 -7.88 23.15 4.86
CA THR A 411 -7.49 22.98 6.26
C THR A 411 -6.06 23.42 6.54
N GLY A 412 -5.24 23.61 5.52
CA GLY A 412 -3.84 24.00 5.59
C GLY A 412 -2.90 23.03 4.92
N PRO A 413 -1.58 23.29 5.02
CA PRO A 413 -0.55 22.41 4.48
C PRO A 413 -0.59 21.02 5.12
N ALA A 414 -0.49 19.98 4.28
CA ALA A 414 -0.49 18.57 4.70
C ALA A 414 0.71 17.82 4.13
N ARG A 415 0.92 16.59 4.60
CA ARG A 415 1.96 15.67 4.16
C ARG A 415 1.31 14.40 3.61
N PRO A 416 1.53 14.06 2.34
CA PRO A 416 1.11 12.77 1.80
C PRO A 416 2.08 11.67 2.24
N HIS A 417 1.61 10.41 2.36
CA HIS A 417 2.52 9.29 2.57
C HIS A 417 2.07 8.05 1.80
N GLY A 418 1.44 7.08 2.46
CA GLY A 418 0.96 5.86 1.83
C GLY A 418 -0.12 6.14 0.79
N LEU A 419 -0.02 5.53 -0.38
CA LEU A 419 -0.96 5.74 -1.47
C LEU A 419 -1.30 4.44 -2.20
N VAL A 420 -2.56 4.32 -2.65
CA VAL A 420 -3.05 3.16 -3.41
C VAL A 420 -4.09 3.60 -4.44
N VAL A 421 -4.08 2.94 -5.61
CA VAL A 421 -5.07 3.19 -6.67
C VAL A 421 -6.27 2.26 -6.47
N LYS A 422 -7.48 2.87 -6.52
CA LYS A 422 -8.76 2.17 -6.47
C LYS A 422 -9.53 2.36 -7.77
#